data_59ae707c4d6a3ee6383a89569dc3a7ab
#
_entry.id   59ae707c4d6a3ee6383a89569dc3a7ab
#
_cell.length_a   1.000
_cell.length_b   1.000
_cell.length_c   1.000
_cell.angle_alpha   90.00
_cell.angle_beta   90.00
_cell.angle_gamma   90.00
#
_symmetry.space_group_name_H-M   'P 1'
#
loop_
_entity.id
_entity.type
_entity.pdbx_description
1 polymer ?
#
loop_
_entity_poly.entity_id
_entity_poly.type
_entity_poly.pdbx_seq_one_letter_code
_entity_poly.pdbx_strand_id
1 'polypeptide(L)'
;MSVNINLQPRKKTNLLYRYGYVLLMLICMILATIQPHIGATNGIINGNFIIRYFAVPLMYLEAGLLCDPKSLYSTLKDGYLLTFVMVFVYILMPFLARIGTYLLMTYAKVNIWLLKGMEVLYCMPPPFSTGLALCRLAQADLPTSVITTLVSHFGGLFLSPILLYLMLGTSTPPLVGINIREIVYSTLLPLGMGIILRMFILKNRCFNVNTSWFSQILLLTIAYHWFCDAVLADASSLEAVDILFCVLIACLAQILLSSLCWILCSQWLPRNVLLAALFTSTHKSVSLGGWILRGAYHGSAHGPAVNLPLRILPVAQLLLGSLLASWLAP
;
A
#
# COMPACT_ATOMS: atom_id res chain seq x y z
N MET A 1 32.45 5.39 10.05
CA MET A 1 31.99 4.53 11.15
C MET A 1 31.24 3.36 10.53
N SER A 2 31.85 2.17 10.52
CA SER A 2 31.22 0.94 10.01
C SER A 2 30.15 0.49 11.01
N VAL A 3 28.89 0.62 10.64
CA VAL A 3 27.78 0.05 11.42
C VAL A 3 27.88 -1.47 11.33
N ASN A 4 28.36 -2.10 12.40
CA ASN A 4 28.28 -3.55 12.57
C ASN A 4 26.79 -3.92 12.64
N ILE A 5 26.26 -4.42 11.53
CA ILE A 5 24.92 -5.04 11.49
C ILE A 5 25.07 -6.37 12.22
N ASN A 6 24.82 -6.37 13.52
CA ASN A 6 24.68 -7.58 14.31
C ASN A 6 23.42 -8.34 13.79
N LEU A 7 23.63 -9.18 12.79
CA LEU A 7 22.66 -10.18 12.38
C LEU A 7 22.53 -11.19 13.53
N GLN A 8 21.54 -11.02 14.39
CA GLN A 8 21.19 -12.08 15.33
C GLN A 8 20.96 -13.38 14.55
N PRO A 9 21.46 -14.52 15.03
CA PRO A 9 21.32 -15.78 14.32
C PRO A 9 19.82 -16.09 14.14
N ARG A 10 19.42 -16.25 12.88
CA ARG A 10 18.05 -16.64 12.48
C ARG A 10 17.67 -17.92 13.25
N LYS A 11 16.68 -17.82 14.16
CA LYS A 11 16.00 -19.02 14.66
C LYS A 11 15.48 -19.78 13.44
N LYS A 12 15.80 -21.08 13.35
CA LYS A 12 15.26 -21.99 12.32
C LYS A 12 13.74 -22.10 12.51
N THR A 13 13.01 -21.12 11.97
CA THR A 13 11.55 -21.22 11.90
C THR A 13 11.20 -22.16 10.75
N ASN A 14 10.24 -23.07 10.95
CA ASN A 14 9.75 -23.96 9.89
C ASN A 14 9.37 -23.13 8.67
N LEU A 15 9.80 -23.54 7.48
CA LEU A 15 9.56 -22.84 6.22
C LEU A 15 8.06 -22.58 6.00
N LEU A 16 7.22 -23.51 6.40
CA LEU A 16 5.75 -23.42 6.39
C LEU A 16 5.23 -22.27 7.28
N TYR A 17 5.80 -22.05 8.45
CA TYR A 17 5.39 -20.96 9.33
C TYR A 17 5.77 -19.59 8.73
N ARG A 18 6.91 -19.53 8.05
CA ARG A 18 7.44 -18.31 7.45
C ARG A 18 6.68 -17.87 6.19
N TYR A 19 6.36 -18.83 5.32
CA TYR A 19 5.69 -18.56 4.04
C TYR A 19 4.20 -18.96 4.03
N GLY A 20 3.68 -19.45 5.14
CA GLY A 20 2.26 -19.86 5.26
C GLY A 20 1.30 -18.75 4.91
N TYR A 21 1.61 -17.49 5.26
CA TYR A 21 0.81 -16.35 4.87
C TYR A 21 0.79 -16.12 3.36
N VAL A 22 1.94 -16.24 2.69
CA VAL A 22 2.03 -16.11 1.22
C VAL A 22 1.25 -17.23 0.53
N LEU A 23 1.32 -18.46 1.08
CA LEU A 23 0.52 -19.58 0.58
C LEU A 23 -0.99 -19.31 0.71
N LEU A 24 -1.44 -18.79 1.85
CA LEU A 24 -2.84 -18.38 2.04
C LEU A 24 -3.26 -17.30 1.05
N MET A 25 -2.38 -16.35 0.76
CA MET A 25 -2.63 -15.31 -0.23
C MET A 25 -2.79 -15.90 -1.65
N LEU A 26 -1.94 -16.87 -2.03
CA LEU A 26 -2.09 -17.58 -3.31
C LEU A 26 -3.41 -18.37 -3.38
N ILE A 27 -3.82 -19.00 -2.29
CA ILE A 27 -5.13 -19.67 -2.20
C ILE A 27 -6.26 -18.65 -2.37
N CYS A 28 -6.19 -17.48 -1.74
CA CYS A 28 -7.16 -16.40 -1.93
C CYS A 28 -7.24 -15.94 -3.39
N MET A 29 -6.10 -15.87 -4.10
CA MET A 29 -6.08 -15.55 -5.53
C MET A 29 -6.81 -16.60 -6.36
N ILE A 30 -6.56 -17.89 -6.10
CA ILE A 30 -7.24 -19.00 -6.79
C ILE A 30 -8.73 -18.95 -6.52
N LEU A 31 -9.16 -18.74 -5.28
CA LEU A 31 -10.57 -18.61 -4.92
C LEU A 31 -11.22 -17.41 -5.62
N ALA A 32 -10.51 -16.28 -5.72
CA ALA A 32 -11.01 -15.11 -6.42
C ALA A 32 -11.16 -15.34 -7.94
N THR A 33 -10.32 -16.17 -8.55
CA THR A 33 -10.48 -16.54 -9.98
C THR A 33 -11.66 -17.48 -10.21
N ILE A 34 -11.98 -18.37 -9.25
CA ILE A 34 -13.09 -19.31 -9.36
C ILE A 34 -14.44 -18.60 -9.16
N GLN A 35 -14.54 -17.73 -8.15
CA GLN A 35 -15.78 -17.02 -7.82
C GLN A 35 -15.55 -15.54 -7.48
N PRO A 36 -15.22 -14.71 -8.48
CA PRO A 36 -14.90 -13.30 -8.24
C PRO A 36 -16.11 -12.47 -7.79
N HIS A 37 -17.31 -12.87 -8.16
CA HIS A 37 -18.54 -12.15 -7.79
C HIS A 37 -18.87 -12.17 -6.29
N ILE A 38 -18.21 -13.01 -5.50
CA ILE A 38 -18.45 -13.04 -4.05
C ILE A 38 -17.80 -11.81 -3.38
N GLY A 39 -16.51 -11.57 -3.65
CA GLY A 39 -15.71 -10.57 -2.95
C GLY A 39 -15.59 -9.22 -3.67
N ALA A 40 -16.08 -9.07 -4.89
CA ALA A 40 -15.96 -7.85 -5.67
C ALA A 40 -16.72 -6.66 -5.06
N THR A 41 -16.39 -5.45 -5.53
CA THR A 41 -17.02 -4.19 -5.07
C THR A 41 -18.54 -4.22 -5.14
N ASN A 42 -19.12 -4.79 -6.19
CA ASN A 42 -20.55 -4.97 -6.37
C ASN A 42 -20.99 -6.44 -6.18
N GLY A 43 -20.19 -7.22 -5.49
CA GLY A 43 -20.45 -8.63 -5.25
C GLY A 43 -21.40 -8.90 -4.08
N ILE A 44 -21.67 -10.19 -3.82
CA ILE A 44 -22.61 -10.65 -2.77
C ILE A 44 -22.22 -10.08 -1.39
N ILE A 45 -20.93 -10.05 -1.07
CA ILE A 45 -20.42 -9.62 0.24
C ILE A 45 -20.16 -8.10 0.27
N ASN A 46 -20.22 -7.41 -0.88
CA ASN A 46 -19.85 -6.00 -1.01
C ASN A 46 -18.47 -5.70 -0.36
N GLY A 47 -17.41 -6.25 -0.99
CA GLY A 47 -16.05 -6.21 -0.43
C GLY A 47 -15.57 -4.80 -0.08
N ASN A 48 -15.95 -3.79 -0.85
CA ASN A 48 -15.61 -2.40 -0.56
C ASN A 48 -16.21 -1.93 0.79
N PHE A 49 -17.45 -2.33 1.09
CA PHE A 49 -18.08 -2.02 2.38
C PHE A 49 -17.32 -2.68 3.54
N ILE A 50 -16.98 -3.97 3.41
CA ILE A 50 -16.23 -4.69 4.44
C ILE A 50 -14.85 -4.06 4.69
N ILE A 51 -14.12 -3.72 3.62
CA ILE A 51 -12.81 -3.10 3.78
C ILE A 51 -12.92 -1.76 4.49
N ARG A 52 -13.85 -0.92 4.04
CA ARG A 52 -13.98 0.46 4.50
C ARG A 52 -14.48 0.58 5.93
N TYR A 53 -15.47 -0.23 6.32
CA TYR A 53 -16.15 -0.11 7.61
C TYR A 53 -15.69 -1.14 8.64
N PHE A 54 -15.00 -2.21 8.24
CA PHE A 54 -14.53 -3.25 9.15
C PHE A 54 -13.02 -3.45 9.09
N ALA A 55 -12.46 -3.83 7.95
CA ALA A 55 -11.06 -4.25 7.90
C ALA A 55 -10.10 -3.10 8.26
N VAL A 56 -10.22 -1.94 7.61
CA VAL A 56 -9.36 -0.78 7.89
C VAL A 56 -9.56 -0.23 9.30
N PRO A 57 -10.80 0.05 9.79
CA PRO A 57 -11.00 0.50 11.16
C PRO A 57 -10.46 -0.46 12.21
N LEU A 58 -10.66 -1.77 12.04
CA LEU A 58 -10.15 -2.76 13.00
C LEU A 58 -8.62 -2.82 13.01
N MET A 59 -7.95 -2.65 11.88
CA MET A 59 -6.48 -2.57 11.82
C MET A 59 -5.95 -1.34 12.57
N TYR A 60 -6.61 -0.20 12.44
CA TYR A 60 -6.21 1.02 13.17
C TYR A 60 -6.55 0.97 14.65
N LEU A 61 -7.66 0.34 15.01
CA LEU A 61 -7.99 0.04 16.42
C LEU A 61 -6.90 -0.85 17.05
N GLU A 62 -6.52 -1.93 16.38
CA GLU A 62 -5.42 -2.82 16.81
C GLU A 62 -4.11 -2.05 16.93
N ALA A 63 -3.77 -1.23 15.93
CA ALA A 63 -2.57 -0.41 15.97
C ALA A 63 -2.56 0.55 17.17
N GLY A 64 -3.69 1.19 17.48
CA GLY A 64 -3.84 2.06 18.64
C GLY A 64 -3.67 1.32 19.97
N LEU A 65 -4.19 0.09 20.06
CA LEU A 65 -4.02 -0.78 21.26
C LEU A 65 -2.55 -1.19 21.47
N LEU A 66 -1.80 -1.39 20.38
CA LEU A 66 -0.43 -1.90 20.42
C LEU A 66 0.62 -0.78 20.51
N CYS A 67 0.35 0.39 19.92
CA CYS A 67 1.29 1.49 19.93
C CYS A 67 1.30 2.26 21.24
N ASP A 68 2.49 2.53 21.79
CA ASP A 68 2.64 3.44 22.91
C ASP A 68 2.48 4.89 22.45
N PRO A 69 1.63 5.71 23.11
CA PRO A 69 1.43 7.12 22.76
C PRO A 69 2.72 7.95 22.71
N LYS A 70 3.68 7.65 23.59
CA LYS A 70 4.99 8.32 23.59
C LYS A 70 5.80 8.00 22.34
N SER A 71 5.77 6.75 21.89
CA SER A 71 6.45 6.32 20.66
C SER A 71 5.79 6.95 19.43
N LEU A 72 4.47 7.04 19.36
CA LEU A 72 3.76 7.76 18.30
C LEU A 72 4.18 9.25 18.25
N TYR A 73 4.22 9.89 19.41
CA TYR A 73 4.61 11.29 19.50
C TYR A 73 6.09 11.53 19.14
N SER A 74 7.00 10.63 19.54
CA SER A 74 8.42 10.72 19.17
C SER A 74 8.61 10.56 17.66
N THR A 75 7.90 9.63 17.03
CA THR A 75 7.94 9.44 15.56
C THR A 75 7.36 10.66 14.83
N LEU A 76 6.28 11.25 15.35
CA LEU A 76 5.71 12.47 14.76
C LEU A 76 6.69 13.66 14.79
N LYS A 77 7.60 13.70 15.77
CA LYS A 77 8.66 14.70 15.87
C LYS A 77 9.91 14.41 15.04
N ASP A 78 10.02 13.19 14.49
CA ASP A 78 11.15 12.84 13.63
C ASP A 78 10.98 13.46 12.24
N GLY A 79 11.36 14.74 12.14
CA GLY A 79 11.25 15.50 10.90
C GLY A 79 12.08 14.93 9.76
N TYR A 80 13.23 14.30 10.04
CA TYR A 80 14.07 13.69 9.00
C TYR A 80 13.38 12.50 8.35
N LEU A 81 12.82 11.58 9.15
CA LEU A 81 12.10 10.44 8.67
C LEU A 81 10.87 10.86 7.86
N LEU A 82 10.06 11.78 8.41
CA LEU A 82 8.84 12.24 7.73
C LEU A 82 9.15 12.97 6.43
N THR A 83 10.15 13.83 6.43
CA THR A 83 10.60 14.53 5.21
C THR A 83 11.10 13.54 4.17
N PHE A 84 11.91 12.55 4.57
CA PHE A 84 12.36 11.49 3.65
C PHE A 84 11.18 10.77 3.00
N VAL A 85 10.22 10.31 3.80
CA VAL A 85 9.04 9.59 3.28
C VAL A 85 8.23 10.47 2.33
N MET A 86 8.01 11.75 2.67
CA MET A 86 7.28 12.69 1.80
C MET A 86 8.01 12.95 0.49
N VAL A 87 9.32 13.18 0.52
CA VAL A 87 10.16 13.36 -0.68
C VAL A 87 10.19 12.09 -1.53
N PHE A 88 10.34 10.93 -0.91
CA PHE A 88 10.36 9.65 -1.61
C PHE A 88 9.03 9.39 -2.31
N VAL A 89 7.90 9.57 -1.61
CA VAL A 89 6.56 9.27 -2.12
C VAL A 89 6.08 10.26 -3.19
N TYR A 90 6.35 11.57 -3.01
CA TYR A 90 5.75 12.62 -3.85
C TYR A 90 6.71 13.32 -4.81
N ILE A 91 8.01 13.10 -4.67
CA ILE A 91 9.00 13.66 -5.61
C ILE A 91 9.69 12.51 -6.35
N LEU A 92 10.35 11.62 -5.61
CA LEU A 92 11.22 10.62 -6.22
C LEU A 92 10.43 9.58 -7.03
N MET A 93 9.36 9.01 -6.45
CA MET A 93 8.56 7.99 -7.15
C MET A 93 7.85 8.53 -8.40
N PRO A 94 7.14 9.67 -8.39
CA PRO A 94 6.56 10.25 -9.60
C PRO A 94 7.60 10.60 -10.66
N PHE A 95 8.75 11.13 -10.25
CA PHE A 95 9.85 11.45 -11.17
C PHE A 95 10.41 10.21 -11.85
N LEU A 96 10.67 9.14 -11.10
CA LEU A 96 11.12 7.86 -11.65
C LEU A 96 10.05 7.21 -12.55
N ALA A 97 8.78 7.30 -12.17
CA ALA A 97 7.68 6.84 -13.01
C ALA A 97 7.66 7.58 -14.35
N ARG A 98 7.81 8.91 -14.34
CA ARG A 98 7.86 9.72 -15.56
C ARG A 98 9.03 9.35 -16.47
N ILE A 99 10.23 9.15 -15.91
CA ILE A 99 11.39 8.68 -16.69
C ILE A 99 11.12 7.28 -17.24
N GLY A 100 10.63 6.35 -16.43
CA GLY A 100 10.33 4.99 -16.82
C GLY A 100 9.29 4.93 -17.95
N THR A 101 8.22 5.69 -17.85
CA THR A 101 7.18 5.74 -18.88
C THR A 101 7.73 6.35 -20.18
N TYR A 102 8.54 7.41 -20.10
CA TYR A 102 9.19 8.00 -21.27
C TYR A 102 10.12 6.99 -22.00
N LEU A 103 10.93 6.25 -21.23
CA LEU A 103 11.79 5.20 -21.80
C LEU A 103 10.98 4.07 -22.44
N LEU A 104 9.91 3.61 -21.77
CA LEU A 104 9.05 2.56 -22.31
C LEU A 104 8.30 3.01 -23.58
N MET A 105 7.85 4.26 -23.65
CA MET A 105 7.27 4.82 -24.87
C MET A 105 8.26 4.83 -26.03
N THR A 106 9.52 5.16 -25.75
CA THR A 106 10.53 5.31 -26.80
C THR A 106 11.04 3.97 -27.32
N TYR A 107 11.25 3.00 -26.42
CA TYR A 107 11.97 1.76 -26.76
C TYR A 107 11.09 0.51 -26.85
N ALA A 108 9.97 0.44 -26.09
CA ALA A 108 9.21 -0.81 -25.93
C ALA A 108 7.84 -0.83 -26.60
N LYS A 109 7.42 0.23 -27.31
CA LYS A 109 6.11 0.31 -28.00
C LYS A 109 4.92 -0.12 -27.12
N VAL A 110 4.99 0.15 -25.82
CA VAL A 110 3.92 -0.17 -24.87
C VAL A 110 2.76 0.81 -25.06
N ASN A 111 1.54 0.34 -24.79
CA ASN A 111 0.35 1.16 -24.91
C ASN A 111 0.46 2.44 -24.03
N ILE A 112 0.34 3.58 -24.70
CA ILE A 112 0.51 4.92 -24.07
C ILE A 112 -0.48 5.15 -22.94
N TRP A 113 -1.70 4.63 -23.06
CA TRP A 113 -2.76 4.83 -22.06
C TRP A 113 -2.49 4.03 -20.79
N LEU A 114 -1.91 2.83 -20.94
CA LEU A 114 -1.43 2.03 -19.81
C LEU A 114 -0.33 2.79 -19.04
N LEU A 115 0.63 3.39 -19.74
CA LEU A 115 1.70 4.16 -19.12
C LEU A 115 1.18 5.41 -18.40
N LYS A 116 0.17 6.09 -18.95
CA LYS A 116 -0.52 7.19 -18.25
C LYS A 116 -1.19 6.73 -16.95
N GLY A 117 -1.82 5.55 -16.97
CA GLY A 117 -2.37 4.97 -15.75
C GLY A 117 -1.31 4.71 -14.66
N MET A 118 -0.12 4.26 -15.07
CA MET A 118 1.03 4.10 -14.16
C MET A 118 1.49 5.43 -13.58
N GLU A 119 1.61 6.49 -14.38
CA GLU A 119 1.96 7.83 -13.89
C GLU A 119 0.97 8.33 -12.83
N VAL A 120 -0.34 8.18 -13.09
CA VAL A 120 -1.37 8.53 -12.10
C VAL A 120 -1.18 7.78 -10.80
N LEU A 121 -0.95 6.48 -10.88
CA LEU A 121 -0.80 5.64 -9.69
C LEU A 121 0.39 6.08 -8.83
N TYR A 122 1.54 6.41 -9.44
CA TYR A 122 2.71 6.84 -8.68
C TYR A 122 2.59 8.25 -8.08
N CYS A 123 1.62 9.06 -8.52
CA CYS A 123 1.25 10.32 -7.87
C CYS A 123 0.35 10.13 -6.64
N MET A 124 -0.18 8.90 -6.39
CA MET A 124 -1.08 8.64 -5.27
C MET A 124 -0.35 8.48 -3.94
N PRO A 125 -1.03 8.76 -2.81
CA PRO A 125 -0.49 8.49 -1.48
C PRO A 125 -0.36 6.98 -1.21
N PRO A 126 0.38 6.60 -0.15
CA PRO A 126 0.40 5.21 0.31
C PRO A 126 -0.97 4.77 0.82
N PRO A 127 -1.28 3.45 0.74
CA PRO A 127 -2.54 2.92 1.26
C PRO A 127 -2.53 2.85 2.78
N PHE A 128 -3.70 3.05 3.40
CA PHE A 128 -3.84 2.99 4.85
C PHE A 128 -3.58 1.61 5.46
N SER A 129 -3.94 0.55 4.74
CA SER A 129 -4.00 -0.81 5.31
C SER A 129 -2.77 -1.66 5.02
N THR A 130 -2.29 -1.66 3.77
CA THR A 130 -1.23 -2.59 3.34
C THR A 130 0.10 -2.33 4.02
N GLY A 131 0.52 -1.07 4.10
CA GLY A 131 1.77 -0.71 4.78
C GLY A 131 1.77 -1.18 6.24
N LEU A 132 0.68 -0.91 6.96
CA LEU A 132 0.51 -1.31 8.35
C LEU A 132 0.55 -2.83 8.52
N ALA A 133 -0.19 -3.57 7.69
CA ALA A 133 -0.24 -5.02 7.76
C ALA A 133 1.09 -5.70 7.40
N LEU A 134 1.78 -5.20 6.38
CA LEU A 134 3.11 -5.70 6.00
C LEU A 134 4.16 -5.41 7.08
N CYS A 135 4.07 -4.24 7.75
CA CYS A 135 4.90 -3.95 8.91
C CYS A 135 4.65 -4.93 10.06
N ARG A 136 3.41 -5.29 10.31
CA ARG A 136 3.06 -6.33 11.30
C ARG A 136 3.64 -7.70 10.90
N LEU A 137 3.50 -8.08 9.65
CA LEU A 137 4.04 -9.34 9.13
C LEU A 137 5.58 -9.39 9.23
N ALA A 138 6.27 -8.27 8.95
CA ALA A 138 7.71 -8.14 9.03
C ALA A 138 8.24 -7.90 10.45
N GLN A 139 7.37 -7.75 11.45
CA GLN A 139 7.71 -7.33 12.83
C GLN A 139 8.49 -6.00 12.86
N ALA A 140 8.11 -5.08 11.99
CA ALA A 140 8.67 -3.74 11.88
C ALA A 140 8.11 -2.80 12.97
N ASP A 141 8.64 -1.57 13.03
CA ASP A 141 8.20 -0.56 13.97
C ASP A 141 6.79 -0.03 13.65
N LEU A 142 5.82 -0.44 14.47
CA LEU A 142 4.41 -0.12 14.23
C LEU A 142 4.09 1.38 14.39
N PRO A 143 4.61 2.12 15.41
CA PRO A 143 4.43 3.57 15.50
C PRO A 143 4.91 4.32 14.26
N THR A 144 6.06 3.94 13.72
CA THR A 144 6.58 4.50 12.47
C THR A 144 5.63 4.26 11.30
N SER A 145 5.14 3.03 11.16
CA SER A 145 4.19 2.70 10.09
C SER A 145 2.92 3.54 10.17
N VAL A 146 2.33 3.68 11.35
CA VAL A 146 1.10 4.46 11.57
C VAL A 146 1.32 5.93 11.21
N ILE A 147 2.36 6.56 11.78
CA ILE A 147 2.59 7.99 11.60
C ILE A 147 2.99 8.33 10.15
N THR A 148 3.91 7.56 9.56
CA THR A 148 4.33 7.81 8.17
C THR A 148 3.18 7.63 7.18
N THR A 149 2.33 6.62 7.38
CA THR A 149 1.15 6.42 6.53
C THR A 149 0.14 7.56 6.68
N LEU A 150 -0.18 7.97 7.91
CA LEU A 150 -1.13 9.06 8.15
C LEU A 150 -0.61 10.38 7.57
N VAL A 151 0.62 10.77 7.90
CA VAL A 151 1.23 12.03 7.42
C VAL A 151 1.30 12.04 5.89
N SER A 152 1.76 10.94 5.27
CA SER A 152 1.82 10.84 3.82
C SER A 152 0.43 10.89 3.19
N HIS A 153 -0.56 10.22 3.77
CA HIS A 153 -1.90 10.23 3.20
C HIS A 153 -2.56 11.61 3.27
N PHE A 154 -2.45 12.30 4.41
CA PHE A 154 -2.94 13.67 4.54
C PHE A 154 -2.16 14.64 3.63
N GLY A 155 -0.85 14.50 3.53
CA GLY A 155 -0.03 15.26 2.58
C GLY A 155 -0.47 15.03 1.14
N GLY A 156 -0.85 13.80 0.80
CA GLY A 156 -1.36 13.41 -0.52
C GLY A 156 -2.66 14.10 -0.93
N LEU A 157 -3.50 14.48 0.03
CA LEU A 157 -4.72 15.24 -0.29
C LEU A 157 -4.41 16.56 -1.01
N PHE A 158 -3.26 17.16 -0.73
CA PHE A 158 -2.81 18.41 -1.33
C PHE A 158 -1.80 18.18 -2.46
N LEU A 159 -0.83 17.26 -2.26
CA LEU A 159 0.26 17.05 -3.21
C LEU A 159 -0.16 16.24 -4.44
N SER A 160 -1.01 15.22 -4.27
CA SER A 160 -1.42 14.38 -5.41
C SER A 160 -2.15 15.15 -6.51
N PRO A 161 -3.08 16.09 -6.24
CA PRO A 161 -3.69 16.92 -7.29
C PRO A 161 -2.67 17.74 -8.07
N ILE A 162 -1.73 18.36 -7.36
CA ILE A 162 -0.68 19.17 -7.96
C ILE A 162 0.17 18.31 -8.89
N LEU A 163 0.59 17.13 -8.42
CA LEU A 163 1.38 16.20 -9.21
C LEU A 163 0.62 15.70 -10.44
N LEU A 164 -0.67 15.39 -10.30
CA LEU A 164 -1.50 14.96 -11.42
C LEU A 164 -1.66 16.08 -12.46
N TYR A 165 -1.86 17.31 -12.01
CA TYR A 165 -1.90 18.45 -12.92
C TYR A 165 -0.59 18.61 -13.70
N LEU A 166 0.55 18.45 -13.03
CA LEU A 166 1.88 18.51 -13.67
C LEU A 166 2.13 17.34 -14.63
N MET A 167 1.60 16.14 -14.34
CA MET A 167 1.83 14.93 -15.14
C MET A 167 0.85 14.77 -16.31
N LEU A 168 -0.44 15.05 -16.08
CA LEU A 168 -1.51 14.83 -17.06
C LEU A 168 -2.00 16.12 -17.72
N GLY A 169 -1.63 17.29 -17.21
CA GLY A 169 -2.11 18.60 -17.70
C GLY A 169 -3.54 18.92 -17.21
N THR A 170 -4.26 19.71 -17.99
CA THR A 170 -5.55 20.32 -17.62
C THR A 170 -6.73 19.36 -17.44
N SER A 171 -6.55 18.07 -17.74
CA SER A 171 -7.64 17.08 -17.74
C SER A 171 -7.90 16.45 -16.37
N THR A 172 -7.37 17.00 -15.27
CA THR A 172 -7.60 16.42 -13.94
C THR A 172 -8.92 16.91 -13.36
N PRO A 173 -9.87 16.02 -13.06
CA PRO A 173 -11.06 16.41 -12.34
C PRO A 173 -10.68 16.95 -10.96
N PRO A 174 -11.35 17.98 -10.45
CA PRO A 174 -11.12 18.47 -9.11
C PRO A 174 -11.33 17.33 -8.11
N LEU A 175 -10.48 17.26 -7.08
CA LEU A 175 -10.56 16.25 -6.01
C LEU A 175 -11.80 16.43 -5.11
N VAL A 176 -12.92 16.84 -5.68
CA VAL A 176 -14.19 17.12 -4.99
C VAL A 176 -14.79 15.87 -4.30
N GLY A 177 -14.25 14.68 -4.55
CA GLY A 177 -14.78 13.43 -4.01
C GLY A 177 -14.03 12.83 -2.82
N ILE A 178 -12.96 13.48 -2.29
CA ILE A 178 -12.27 12.93 -1.13
C ILE A 178 -13.07 13.24 0.12
N ASN A 179 -13.77 12.25 0.61
CA ASN A 179 -14.48 12.34 1.87
C ASN A 179 -13.47 12.30 3.04
N ILE A 180 -12.94 13.47 3.42
CA ILE A 180 -12.09 13.61 4.61
C ILE A 180 -12.79 12.99 5.83
N ARG A 181 -14.11 13.14 5.91
CA ARG A 181 -14.95 12.50 6.94
C ARG A 181 -14.74 10.99 7.00
N GLU A 182 -14.68 10.30 5.87
CA GLU A 182 -14.46 8.86 5.81
C GLU A 182 -13.07 8.45 6.29
N ILE A 183 -12.05 9.21 5.95
CA ILE A 183 -10.69 8.98 6.44
C ILE A 183 -10.67 9.11 7.96
N VAL A 184 -11.30 10.15 8.51
CA VAL A 184 -11.39 10.34 9.96
C VAL A 184 -12.09 9.16 10.63
N TYR A 185 -13.24 8.71 10.11
CA TYR A 185 -14.00 7.60 10.70
C TYR A 185 -13.31 6.24 10.52
N SER A 186 -12.63 6.00 9.41
CA SER A 186 -12.00 4.70 9.14
C SER A 186 -10.61 4.56 9.76
N THR A 187 -9.91 5.65 10.06
CA THR A 187 -8.51 5.60 10.53
C THR A 187 -8.27 6.32 11.85
N LEU A 188 -8.51 7.64 11.92
CA LEU A 188 -8.16 8.44 13.09
C LEU A 188 -9.02 8.09 14.32
N LEU A 189 -10.33 7.93 14.14
CA LEU A 189 -11.22 7.61 15.23
C LEU A 189 -10.94 6.22 15.82
N PRO A 190 -10.82 5.12 15.04
CA PRO A 190 -10.44 3.81 15.58
C PRO A 190 -9.04 3.81 16.22
N LEU A 191 -8.07 4.51 15.64
CA LEU A 191 -6.73 4.66 16.22
C LEU A 191 -6.82 5.34 17.60
N GLY A 192 -7.53 6.46 17.67
CA GLY A 192 -7.75 7.19 18.92
C GLY A 192 -8.46 6.35 19.98
N MET A 193 -9.50 5.62 19.60
CA MET A 193 -10.20 4.67 20.48
C MET A 193 -9.25 3.59 20.99
N GLY A 194 -8.42 3.01 20.13
CA GLY A 194 -7.41 2.02 20.50
C GLY A 194 -6.42 2.56 21.52
N ILE A 195 -5.91 3.78 21.32
CA ILE A 195 -5.00 4.46 22.26
C ILE A 195 -5.69 4.70 23.60
N ILE A 196 -6.93 5.20 23.60
CA ILE A 196 -7.73 5.44 24.81
C ILE A 196 -7.96 4.13 25.56
N LEU A 197 -8.41 3.07 24.87
CA LEU A 197 -8.61 1.76 25.47
C LEU A 197 -7.31 1.21 26.09
N ARG A 198 -6.18 1.38 25.41
CA ARG A 198 -4.86 1.03 25.95
C ARG A 198 -4.61 1.76 27.28
N MET A 199 -4.83 3.07 27.32
CA MET A 199 -4.58 3.88 28.53
C MET A 199 -5.45 3.46 29.71
N PHE A 200 -6.71 3.11 29.46
CA PHE A 200 -7.66 2.73 30.52
C PHE A 200 -7.52 1.27 30.94
N ILE A 201 -7.41 0.32 30.01
CA ILE A 201 -7.45 -1.12 30.29
C ILE A 201 -6.07 -1.64 30.67
N LEU A 202 -5.01 -1.13 30.03
CA LEU A 202 -3.66 -1.72 30.12
C LEU A 202 -2.72 -0.99 31.09
N LYS A 203 -3.23 -0.03 31.87
CA LYS A 203 -2.57 0.75 32.91
C LYS A 203 -1.30 0.07 33.52
N ASN A 204 -0.18 -0.01 32.74
CA ASN A 204 1.10 -0.63 33.09
C ASN A 204 1.30 -2.14 32.78
N ARG A 205 0.41 -2.81 32.06
CA ARG A 205 0.69 -4.18 31.58
C ARG A 205 1.20 -4.12 30.13
N CYS A 206 2.35 -4.75 29.88
CA CYS A 206 2.77 -5.01 28.51
C CYS A 206 1.74 -5.94 27.86
N PHE A 207 0.91 -5.38 27.01
CA PHE A 207 -0.06 -6.16 26.22
C PHE A 207 0.72 -6.86 25.10
N ASN A 208 1.35 -7.95 25.48
CA ASN A 208 2.12 -8.77 24.54
C ASN A 208 1.21 -9.84 23.92
N VAL A 209 0.11 -9.37 23.32
CA VAL A 209 -0.74 -10.28 22.55
C VAL A 209 -0.13 -10.40 21.16
N ASN A 210 0.27 -11.63 20.81
CA ASN A 210 0.70 -11.96 19.47
C ASN A 210 -0.53 -11.95 18.53
N THR A 211 -1.05 -10.75 18.24
CA THR A 211 -2.23 -10.52 17.38
C THR A 211 -1.85 -10.43 15.90
N SER A 212 -0.63 -10.83 15.54
CA SER A 212 -0.19 -10.75 14.14
C SER A 212 -1.13 -11.51 13.18
N TRP A 213 -1.74 -12.61 13.63
CA TRP A 213 -2.72 -13.37 12.86
C TRP A 213 -3.99 -12.56 12.54
N PHE A 214 -4.40 -11.65 13.43
CA PHE A 214 -5.58 -10.82 13.21
C PHE A 214 -5.36 -9.83 12.04
N SER A 215 -4.28 -9.05 12.08
CA SER A 215 -3.88 -8.19 10.95
C SER A 215 -3.68 -8.98 9.65
N GLN A 216 -3.17 -10.21 9.74
CA GLN A 216 -2.99 -11.07 8.57
C GLN A 216 -4.33 -11.49 7.95
N ILE A 217 -5.33 -11.85 8.75
CA ILE A 217 -6.68 -12.18 8.26
C ILE A 217 -7.31 -10.95 7.60
N LEU A 218 -7.23 -9.78 8.24
CA LEU A 218 -7.76 -8.55 7.66
C LEU A 218 -7.08 -8.21 6.33
N LEU A 219 -5.75 -8.40 6.23
CA LEU A 219 -5.03 -8.20 4.99
C LEU A 219 -5.42 -9.22 3.90
N LEU A 220 -5.65 -10.49 4.27
CA LEU A 220 -6.16 -11.51 3.34
C LEU A 220 -7.55 -11.14 2.80
N THR A 221 -8.42 -10.60 3.64
CA THR A 221 -9.75 -10.11 3.23
C THR A 221 -9.63 -8.97 2.21
N ILE A 222 -8.71 -8.02 2.46
CA ILE A 222 -8.43 -6.92 1.54
C ILE A 222 -7.83 -7.46 0.22
N ALA A 223 -6.90 -8.39 0.29
CA ALA A 223 -6.29 -9.03 -0.86
C ALA A 223 -7.34 -9.75 -1.72
N TYR A 224 -8.17 -10.58 -1.10
CA TYR A 224 -9.23 -11.32 -1.79
C TYR A 224 -10.16 -10.38 -2.56
N HIS A 225 -10.61 -9.29 -1.94
CA HIS A 225 -11.44 -8.29 -2.61
C HIS A 225 -10.74 -7.67 -3.83
N TRP A 226 -9.48 -7.25 -3.70
CA TRP A 226 -8.75 -6.66 -4.82
C TRP A 226 -8.48 -7.64 -5.95
N PHE A 227 -8.26 -8.93 -5.61
CA PHE A 227 -8.14 -9.98 -6.62
C PHE A 227 -9.47 -10.20 -7.36
N CYS A 228 -10.60 -10.22 -6.65
CA CYS A 228 -11.92 -10.31 -7.27
C CYS A 228 -12.19 -9.14 -8.23
N ASP A 229 -11.90 -7.92 -7.80
CA ASP A 229 -12.06 -6.73 -8.65
C ASP A 229 -11.10 -6.74 -9.86
N ALA A 230 -9.88 -7.26 -9.69
CA ALA A 230 -8.94 -7.41 -10.78
C ALA A 230 -9.41 -8.44 -11.84
N VAL A 231 -9.94 -9.56 -11.39
CA VAL A 231 -10.47 -10.63 -12.28
C VAL A 231 -11.71 -10.16 -13.04
N LEU A 232 -12.60 -9.40 -12.40
CA LEU A 232 -13.80 -8.83 -13.04
C LEU A 232 -13.51 -7.58 -13.87
N ALA A 233 -12.24 -7.21 -14.00
CA ALA A 233 -11.85 -6.08 -14.82
C ALA A 233 -12.26 -6.31 -16.27
N ASP A 234 -13.00 -5.36 -16.85
CA ASP A 234 -13.26 -5.38 -18.28
C ASP A 234 -11.95 -5.15 -19.03
N ALA A 235 -11.44 -6.23 -19.61
CA ALA A 235 -10.22 -6.27 -20.41
C ALA A 235 -10.53 -6.53 -21.89
N SER A 236 -11.80 -6.45 -22.30
CA SER A 236 -12.23 -6.81 -23.66
C SER A 236 -11.57 -5.98 -24.77
N SER A 237 -11.11 -4.78 -24.43
CA SER A 237 -10.39 -3.87 -25.37
C SER A 237 -8.87 -3.95 -25.27
N LEU A 238 -8.30 -4.86 -24.47
CA LEU A 238 -6.88 -4.99 -24.20
C LEU A 238 -6.32 -6.28 -24.79
N GLU A 239 -5.15 -6.21 -25.37
CA GLU A 239 -4.42 -7.40 -25.80
C GLU A 239 -3.80 -8.11 -24.57
N ALA A 240 -3.68 -9.44 -24.64
CA ALA A 240 -3.02 -10.22 -23.58
C ALA A 240 -1.57 -9.73 -23.32
N VAL A 241 -0.93 -9.19 -24.36
CA VAL A 241 0.40 -8.60 -24.30
C VAL A 241 0.42 -7.35 -23.41
N ASP A 242 -0.60 -6.48 -23.49
CA ASP A 242 -0.71 -5.28 -22.63
C ASP A 242 -0.83 -5.65 -21.15
N ILE A 243 -1.61 -6.69 -20.86
CA ILE A 243 -1.77 -7.20 -19.49
C ILE A 243 -0.44 -7.75 -18.97
N LEU A 244 0.25 -8.57 -19.77
CA LEU A 244 1.55 -9.12 -19.41
C LEU A 244 2.59 -8.01 -19.17
N PHE A 245 2.68 -7.01 -20.05
CA PHE A 245 3.56 -5.86 -19.86
C PHE A 245 3.22 -5.09 -18.59
N CYS A 246 1.93 -4.88 -18.31
CA CYS A 246 1.50 -4.19 -17.09
C CYS A 246 1.96 -4.94 -15.82
N VAL A 247 1.80 -6.26 -15.77
CA VAL A 247 2.27 -7.10 -14.65
C VAL A 247 3.78 -7.03 -14.51
N LEU A 248 4.53 -7.19 -15.60
CA LEU A 248 6.00 -7.14 -15.60
C LEU A 248 6.51 -5.78 -15.11
N ILE A 249 5.97 -4.68 -15.65
CA ILE A 249 6.35 -3.32 -15.25
C ILE A 249 6.02 -3.09 -13.77
N ALA A 250 4.84 -3.52 -13.33
CA ALA A 250 4.43 -3.39 -11.93
C ALA A 250 5.38 -4.13 -10.98
N CYS A 251 5.73 -5.37 -11.30
CA CYS A 251 6.66 -6.18 -10.49
C CYS A 251 8.07 -5.58 -10.48
N LEU A 252 8.60 -5.20 -11.64
CA LEU A 252 9.94 -4.60 -11.76
C LEU A 252 10.01 -3.26 -11.01
N ALA A 253 9.02 -2.40 -11.19
CA ALA A 253 8.96 -1.12 -10.50
C ALA A 253 8.89 -1.30 -8.98
N GLN A 254 8.10 -2.24 -8.48
CA GLN A 254 8.01 -2.53 -7.04
C GLN A 254 9.36 -3.01 -6.48
N ILE A 255 10.04 -3.92 -7.17
CA ILE A 255 11.37 -4.42 -6.76
C ILE A 255 12.39 -3.28 -6.77
N LEU A 256 12.45 -2.49 -7.84
CA LEU A 256 13.38 -1.36 -7.97
C LEU A 256 13.15 -0.31 -6.87
N LEU A 257 11.90 0.10 -6.65
CA LEU A 257 11.57 1.11 -5.64
C LEU A 257 11.83 0.61 -4.21
N SER A 258 11.54 -0.67 -3.94
CA SER A 258 11.85 -1.27 -2.63
C SER A 258 13.35 -1.35 -2.40
N SER A 259 14.12 -1.74 -3.41
CA SER A 259 15.59 -1.80 -3.35
C SER A 259 16.18 -0.40 -3.16
N LEU A 260 15.68 0.59 -3.90
CA LEU A 260 16.12 1.98 -3.78
C LEU A 260 15.83 2.54 -2.38
N CYS A 261 14.62 2.34 -1.86
CA CYS A 261 14.25 2.74 -0.51
C CYS A 261 15.16 2.08 0.54
N TRP A 262 15.44 0.79 0.38
CA TRP A 262 16.36 0.06 1.24
C TRP A 262 17.76 0.68 1.23
N ILE A 263 18.34 0.92 0.06
CA ILE A 263 19.67 1.48 -0.09
C ILE A 263 19.76 2.88 0.55
N LEU A 264 18.77 3.72 0.30
CA LEU A 264 18.75 5.09 0.83
C LEU A 264 18.58 5.13 2.35
N CYS A 265 17.79 4.23 2.93
CA CYS A 265 17.48 4.21 4.36
C CYS A 265 18.47 3.40 5.20
N SER A 266 19.15 2.41 4.62
CA SER A 266 20.00 1.45 5.37
C SER A 266 21.17 2.09 6.10
N GLN A 267 21.58 3.28 5.70
CA GLN A 267 22.74 3.96 6.26
C GLN A 267 22.43 4.74 7.55
N TRP A 268 21.17 5.12 7.78
CA TRP A 268 20.80 6.03 8.88
C TRP A 268 19.60 5.58 9.72
N LEU A 269 18.80 4.62 9.23
CA LEU A 269 17.66 4.09 10.00
C LEU A 269 17.98 2.72 10.62
N PRO A 270 17.54 2.46 11.87
CA PRO A 270 17.57 1.12 12.43
C PRO A 270 16.62 0.21 11.64
N ARG A 271 16.94 -1.09 11.59
CA ARG A 271 16.28 -2.07 10.71
C ARG A 271 14.75 -2.09 10.84
N ASN A 272 14.22 -2.01 12.06
CA ASN A 272 12.77 -2.05 12.30
C ASN A 272 12.06 -0.80 11.77
N VAL A 273 12.66 0.38 11.92
CA VAL A 273 12.15 1.65 11.37
C VAL A 273 12.29 1.69 9.85
N LEU A 274 13.41 1.19 9.32
CA LEU A 274 13.66 1.06 7.89
C LEU A 274 12.58 0.21 7.22
N LEU A 275 12.26 -0.97 7.79
CA LEU A 275 11.20 -1.83 7.26
C LEU A 275 9.84 -1.14 7.26
N ALA A 276 9.52 -0.39 8.32
CA ALA A 276 8.30 0.39 8.38
C ALA A 276 8.27 1.47 7.28
N ALA A 277 9.33 2.27 7.14
CA ALA A 277 9.45 3.27 6.09
C ALA A 277 9.37 2.66 4.69
N LEU A 278 9.99 1.50 4.46
CA LEU A 278 9.97 0.78 3.19
C LEU A 278 8.55 0.39 2.79
N PHE A 279 7.81 -0.31 3.66
CA PHE A 279 6.46 -0.76 3.33
C PHE A 279 5.45 0.37 3.21
N THR A 280 5.60 1.43 4.00
CA THR A 280 4.68 2.57 3.94
C THR A 280 4.98 3.54 2.80
N SER A 281 6.21 3.62 2.30
CA SER A 281 6.56 4.54 1.21
C SER A 281 6.48 3.92 -0.18
N THR A 282 6.73 2.60 -0.33
CA THR A 282 6.80 1.96 -1.66
C THR A 282 5.46 1.48 -2.20
N HIS A 283 4.46 1.29 -1.35
CA HIS A 283 3.10 0.89 -1.76
C HIS A 283 2.25 2.11 -2.11
N LYS A 284 1.34 1.96 -3.07
CA LYS A 284 0.48 3.06 -3.56
C LYS A 284 -0.99 2.74 -3.42
N SER A 285 -1.78 3.76 -3.04
CA SER A 285 -3.22 3.64 -2.88
C SER A 285 -3.95 3.68 -4.21
N VAL A 286 -4.84 2.73 -4.41
CA VAL A 286 -5.68 2.64 -5.62
C VAL A 286 -6.97 3.42 -5.47
N SER A 287 -7.47 3.56 -4.26
CA SER A 287 -8.78 4.16 -4.00
C SER A 287 -8.90 5.59 -4.56
N LEU A 288 -7.89 6.43 -4.33
CA LEU A 288 -7.87 7.79 -4.87
C LEU A 288 -7.64 7.81 -6.38
N GLY A 289 -6.66 7.04 -6.90
CA GLY A 289 -6.35 6.96 -8.32
C GLY A 289 -7.55 6.50 -9.16
N GLY A 290 -8.29 5.50 -8.67
CA GLY A 290 -9.47 4.98 -9.35
C GLY A 290 -10.61 6.00 -9.49
N TRP A 291 -10.80 6.88 -8.52
CA TRP A 291 -11.78 7.97 -8.61
C TRP A 291 -11.37 9.00 -9.67
N ILE A 292 -10.11 9.39 -9.66
CA ILE A 292 -9.57 10.39 -10.58
C ILE A 292 -9.65 9.90 -12.02
N LEU A 293 -9.21 8.66 -12.28
CA LEU A 293 -9.22 8.11 -13.63
C LEU A 293 -10.64 7.86 -14.14
N ARG A 294 -11.55 7.40 -13.28
CA ARG A 294 -12.97 7.27 -13.67
C ARG A 294 -13.58 8.62 -14.03
N GLY A 295 -13.26 9.68 -13.29
CA GLY A 295 -13.73 11.03 -13.63
C GLY A 295 -13.11 11.58 -14.90
N ALA A 296 -11.79 11.44 -15.07
CA ALA A 296 -11.06 11.99 -16.21
C ALA A 296 -11.33 11.25 -17.54
N TYR A 297 -11.54 9.94 -17.49
CA TYR A 297 -11.71 9.09 -18.68
C TYR A 297 -13.08 8.42 -18.76
N HIS A 298 -14.10 9.02 -18.11
CA HIS A 298 -15.48 8.52 -18.19
C HIS A 298 -15.98 8.56 -19.64
N GLY A 299 -16.43 7.39 -20.14
CA GLY A 299 -16.91 7.25 -21.52
C GLY A 299 -15.83 7.26 -22.59
N SER A 300 -14.55 7.32 -22.23
CA SER A 300 -13.44 7.22 -23.19
C SER A 300 -13.19 5.76 -23.58
N ALA A 301 -12.94 5.52 -24.88
CA ALA A 301 -12.50 4.21 -25.39
C ALA A 301 -11.19 3.71 -24.76
N HIS A 302 -10.39 4.62 -24.21
CA HIS A 302 -9.11 4.31 -23.56
C HIS A 302 -9.23 4.04 -22.05
N GLY A 303 -10.43 4.18 -21.47
CA GLY A 303 -10.71 3.96 -20.06
C GLY A 303 -10.18 2.64 -19.51
N PRO A 304 -10.43 1.48 -20.15
CA PRO A 304 -9.91 0.17 -19.72
C PRO A 304 -8.39 0.14 -19.61
N ALA A 305 -7.66 0.65 -20.61
CA ALA A 305 -6.20 0.66 -20.63
C ALA A 305 -5.59 1.54 -19.53
N VAL A 306 -6.16 2.74 -19.31
CA VAL A 306 -5.68 3.66 -18.27
C VAL A 306 -5.95 3.11 -16.86
N ASN A 307 -7.05 2.39 -16.66
CA ASN A 307 -7.41 1.82 -15.37
C ASN A 307 -6.71 0.48 -15.05
N LEU A 308 -6.13 -0.19 -16.02
CA LEU A 308 -5.50 -1.50 -15.84
C LEU A 308 -4.39 -1.50 -14.77
N PRO A 309 -3.44 -0.55 -14.75
CA PRO A 309 -2.40 -0.51 -13.73
C PRO A 309 -2.96 -0.41 -12.32
N LEU A 310 -4.06 0.34 -12.11
CA LEU A 310 -4.67 0.47 -10.80
C LEU A 310 -5.28 -0.84 -10.28
N ARG A 311 -5.60 -1.77 -11.15
CA ARG A 311 -6.15 -3.09 -10.77
C ARG A 311 -5.05 -4.11 -10.55
N ILE A 312 -3.99 -4.08 -11.37
CA ILE A 312 -2.89 -5.06 -11.30
C ILE A 312 -1.87 -4.70 -10.23
N LEU A 313 -1.50 -3.42 -10.11
CA LEU A 313 -0.41 -3.01 -9.22
C LEU A 313 -0.64 -3.36 -7.75
N PRO A 314 -1.83 -3.15 -7.15
CA PRO A 314 -2.05 -3.51 -5.73
C PRO A 314 -1.85 -4.98 -5.47
N VAL A 315 -2.26 -5.82 -6.42
CA VAL A 315 -2.07 -7.28 -6.38
C VAL A 315 -0.58 -7.61 -6.39
N ALA A 316 0.17 -7.06 -7.34
CA ALA A 316 1.61 -7.24 -7.44
C ALA A 316 2.34 -6.71 -6.19
N GLN A 317 1.96 -5.54 -5.70
CA GLN A 317 2.53 -4.93 -4.49
C GLN A 317 2.28 -5.78 -3.25
N LEU A 318 1.07 -6.32 -3.07
CA LEU A 318 0.74 -7.18 -1.94
C LEU A 318 1.52 -8.49 -1.96
N LEU A 319 1.61 -9.15 -3.12
CA LEU A 319 2.35 -10.39 -3.26
C LEU A 319 3.84 -10.18 -2.99
N LEU A 320 4.45 -9.23 -3.68
CA LEU A 320 5.88 -8.94 -3.52
C LEU A 320 6.18 -8.39 -2.12
N GLY A 321 5.31 -7.52 -1.59
CA GLY A 321 5.42 -7.01 -0.24
C GLY A 321 5.33 -8.11 0.83
N SER A 322 4.41 -9.06 0.66
CA SER A 322 4.25 -10.20 1.58
C SER A 322 5.43 -11.17 1.52
N LEU A 323 5.96 -11.43 0.32
CA LEU A 323 7.18 -12.21 0.15
C LEU A 323 8.36 -11.52 0.83
N LEU A 324 8.55 -10.24 0.58
CA LEU A 324 9.62 -9.44 1.16
C LEU A 324 9.48 -9.35 2.69
N ALA A 325 8.27 -9.10 3.20
CA ALA A 325 8.00 -9.05 4.63
C ALA A 325 8.31 -10.39 5.31
N SER A 326 7.89 -11.51 4.71
CA SER A 326 8.17 -12.86 5.20
C SER A 326 9.68 -13.20 5.13
N TRP A 327 10.37 -12.70 4.11
CA TRP A 327 11.82 -12.91 3.96
C TRP A 327 12.65 -12.07 4.93
N LEU A 328 12.22 -10.86 5.24
CA LEU A 328 12.89 -9.92 6.13
C LEU A 328 12.50 -10.08 7.60
N ALA A 329 11.41 -10.79 7.91
CA ALA A 329 11.02 -11.12 9.27
C ALA A 329 12.16 -11.82 10.01
N PRO A 330 12.39 -11.53 11.32
CA PRO A 330 13.49 -12.07 12.12
C PRO A 330 13.43 -13.59 12.30
#